data_45af82cbbb65a69e25ccdcda95adacb4
#
_entry.id   45af82cbbb65a69e25ccdcda95adacb4
#
_cell.length_a   1.000
_cell.length_b   1.000
_cell.length_c   1.000
_cell.angle_alpha   90.00
_cell.angle_beta   90.00
_cell.angle_gamma   90.00
#
_symmetry.space_group_name_H-M   'P 1'
#
loop_
_entity.id
_entity.type
_entity.pdbx_description
1 polymer ?
#
loop_
_entity_poly.entity_id
_entity_poly.type
_entity_poly.pdbx_seq_one_letter_code
_entity_poly.pdbx_strand_id
1 'polypeptide(L)'
;MSPESWRAALDIFVTKPHSVDKRLAGQERLDTYELRKQSNEQDFLFEEKALLEYLSNLHKDDSVIERIHTWLTDLNSSDVSTSSSNTIKVILQKHISRKEKVEHYFQLVIKNENECKIQFVPLNCRDSASYQLELEARRNVDENQTVDDDDVSRVEAGADHVIVIRLSPGCGPRQRDWVRGRLVPRLLGWAQSGHTAQTQVASVNLVGLEAYSREYIRLKNKYATDIVSNWAESSDPEKFVHEDIGIAAYILLLWSQQREREQWAEDRRQSFVDLGCGNGLLVYILTMEGHSGVGYDIRRRGIWAWYPDTVRLEEKTIVPSLDTKFPGVDWILGNHSDELTPWIPVLAALSGERTSFWVLPCCPFSFSAKYQRKTALKSVWRDYLDWILNISHEMGFDIKEDRMKIPSTKRVCLVGHHQRPINLEQLEILVKSDKKTFVPRQKIEKVRNCTKLDKHFTVSIVDKVVEWCLWEKNVVEVNQVHWNSGCVLPLGDIVKKLQENGVDMSQLKQECGGLQ
;
A
#
# COMPACT_ATOMS: atom_id res chain seq x y z
N MET A 1 3.29 -25.53 13.77
CA MET A 1 3.68 -24.13 13.42
C MET A 1 4.87 -23.76 14.30
N SER A 2 5.91 -23.11 13.75
CA SER A 2 7.07 -22.72 14.57
C SER A 2 6.83 -21.39 15.32
N PRO A 3 7.46 -21.16 16.48
CA PRO A 3 7.41 -19.88 17.16
C PRO A 3 7.86 -18.68 16.29
N GLU A 4 8.86 -18.87 15.42
CA GLU A 4 9.32 -17.83 14.50
C GLU A 4 8.25 -17.45 13.47
N SER A 5 7.57 -18.45 12.89
CA SER A 5 6.48 -18.21 11.94
C SER A 5 5.32 -17.47 12.60
N TRP A 6 5.02 -17.78 13.85
CA TRP A 6 3.98 -17.08 14.62
C TRP A 6 4.37 -15.62 14.90
N ARG A 7 5.61 -15.39 15.38
CA ARG A 7 6.11 -14.02 15.58
C ARG A 7 6.06 -13.19 14.31
N ALA A 8 6.47 -13.76 13.18
CA ALA A 8 6.41 -13.09 11.89
C ALA A 8 4.96 -12.71 11.50
N ALA A 9 3.99 -13.57 11.73
CA ALA A 9 2.58 -13.29 11.48
C ALA A 9 2.03 -12.18 12.38
N LEU A 10 2.40 -12.17 13.65
CA LEU A 10 2.06 -11.10 14.59
C LEU A 10 2.67 -9.76 14.16
N ASP A 11 3.92 -9.75 13.69
CA ASP A 11 4.58 -8.53 13.21
C ASP A 11 3.88 -7.95 11.97
N ILE A 12 3.38 -8.80 11.07
CA ILE A 12 2.56 -8.34 9.96
C ILE A 12 1.28 -7.66 10.46
N PHE A 13 0.61 -8.22 11.44
CA PHE A 13 -0.62 -7.63 11.98
C PHE A 13 -0.32 -6.33 12.73
N VAL A 14 0.70 -6.29 13.58
CA VAL A 14 1.12 -5.07 14.31
C VAL A 14 1.48 -3.94 13.36
N THR A 15 2.12 -4.24 12.23
CA THR A 15 2.51 -3.22 11.24
C THR A 15 1.39 -2.86 10.26
N LYS A 16 0.41 -3.76 10.05
CA LYS A 16 -0.65 -3.61 9.03
C LYS A 16 -2.02 -4.11 9.51
N PRO A 17 -2.57 -3.57 10.58
CA PRO A 17 -3.87 -4.00 11.11
C PRO A 17 -5.01 -3.85 10.09
N HIS A 18 -4.91 -2.89 9.16
CA HIS A 18 -5.88 -2.71 8.07
C HIS A 18 -5.96 -3.89 7.08
N SER A 19 -5.01 -4.82 7.11
CA SER A 19 -5.07 -6.05 6.30
C SER A 19 -6.10 -7.05 6.83
N VAL A 20 -6.45 -6.94 8.11
CA VAL A 20 -7.50 -7.73 8.78
C VAL A 20 -8.72 -6.86 9.05
N ASP A 21 -8.54 -5.67 9.60
CA ASP A 21 -9.62 -4.73 9.88
C ASP A 21 -9.81 -3.73 8.72
N LYS A 22 -10.82 -3.99 7.89
CA LYS A 22 -11.16 -3.17 6.73
C LYS A 22 -11.67 -1.77 7.05
N ARG A 23 -12.01 -1.48 8.32
CA ARG A 23 -12.42 -0.16 8.78
C ARG A 23 -11.24 0.82 8.87
N LEU A 24 -10.03 0.28 8.95
CA LEU A 24 -8.82 1.07 9.07
C LEU A 24 -8.24 1.44 7.69
N ALA A 25 -7.78 2.66 7.54
CA ALA A 25 -6.93 3.09 6.43
C ALA A 25 -5.50 2.58 6.62
N GLY A 26 -5.07 2.49 7.86
CA GLY A 26 -3.76 2.02 8.29
C GLY A 26 -3.52 2.35 9.74
N GLN A 27 -2.26 2.41 10.09
CA GLN A 27 -1.80 2.82 11.40
C GLN A 27 -0.54 3.69 11.30
N GLU A 28 -0.32 4.48 12.31
CA GLU A 28 0.91 5.25 12.54
C GLU A 28 1.53 4.77 13.86
N ARG A 29 2.80 4.41 13.83
CA ARG A 29 3.55 4.09 15.04
C ARG A 29 4.04 5.41 15.64
N LEU A 30 3.60 5.71 16.85
CA LEU A 30 3.98 6.93 17.54
C LEU A 30 5.28 6.76 18.29
N ASP A 31 5.41 5.63 19.02
CA ASP A 31 6.62 5.33 19.78
C ASP A 31 6.81 3.84 20.04
N THR A 32 8.02 3.45 20.47
CA THR A 32 8.37 2.07 20.84
C THR A 32 9.31 2.09 22.03
N TYR A 33 8.94 1.39 23.08
CA TYR A 33 9.69 1.25 24.32
C TYR A 33 10.16 -0.18 24.49
N GLU A 34 11.40 -0.38 24.94
CA GLU A 34 11.95 -1.68 25.27
C GLU A 34 12.16 -1.77 26.78
N LEU A 35 11.29 -2.51 27.45
CA LEU A 35 11.39 -2.78 28.88
C LEU A 35 12.24 -4.04 29.10
N ARG A 36 13.30 -3.95 29.89
CA ARG A 36 14.19 -5.06 30.20
C ARG A 36 13.85 -5.65 31.56
N LYS A 37 13.84 -6.97 31.66
CA LYS A 37 13.58 -7.70 32.90
C LYS A 37 14.77 -7.54 33.85
N GLN A 38 14.54 -7.12 35.10
CA GLN A 38 15.47 -7.34 36.19
C GLN A 38 15.42 -8.82 36.61
N SER A 39 16.53 -9.34 37.18
CA SER A 39 16.81 -10.75 37.36
C SER A 39 15.88 -11.59 38.28
N ASN A 40 14.78 -11.05 38.81
CA ASN A 40 13.83 -11.76 39.66
C ASN A 40 12.47 -11.93 38.93
N GLU A 41 12.03 -13.20 38.73
CA GLU A 41 10.78 -13.54 38.03
C GLU A 41 9.52 -12.91 38.63
N GLN A 42 9.51 -12.64 39.94
CA GLN A 42 8.36 -12.02 40.61
C GLN A 42 8.14 -10.54 40.23
N ASP A 43 9.21 -9.80 39.98
CA ASP A 43 9.14 -8.37 39.69
C ASP A 43 8.56 -8.08 38.29
N PHE A 44 8.73 -8.99 37.36
CA PHE A 44 8.26 -8.84 35.99
C PHE A 44 6.74 -8.97 35.83
N LEU A 45 6.14 -9.94 36.50
CA LEU A 45 4.69 -10.09 36.59
C LEU A 45 4.05 -8.87 37.28
N PHE A 46 4.78 -8.26 38.21
CA PHE A 46 4.37 -7.05 38.89
C PHE A 46 4.40 -5.84 37.94
N GLU A 47 5.40 -5.68 37.08
CA GLU A 47 5.47 -4.57 36.12
C GLU A 47 4.40 -4.67 35.02
N GLU A 48 4.17 -5.87 34.43
CA GLU A 48 3.09 -6.08 33.48
C GLU A 48 1.72 -5.84 34.15
N LYS A 49 1.54 -6.32 35.38
CA LYS A 49 0.34 -6.12 36.17
C LYS A 49 0.18 -4.65 36.56
N ALA A 50 1.25 -3.97 36.95
CA ALA A 50 1.25 -2.54 37.27
C ALA A 50 0.94 -1.70 36.04
N LEU A 51 1.47 -2.05 34.85
CA LEU A 51 1.15 -1.41 33.58
C LEU A 51 -0.33 -1.57 33.26
N LEU A 52 -0.87 -2.78 33.36
CA LEU A 52 -2.27 -3.06 33.10
C LEU A 52 -3.19 -2.40 34.13
N GLU A 53 -2.82 -2.38 35.38
CA GLU A 53 -3.55 -1.67 36.45
C GLU A 53 -3.51 -0.17 36.24
N TYR A 54 -2.36 0.40 35.90
CA TYR A 54 -2.21 1.81 35.53
C TYR A 54 -3.09 2.16 34.32
N LEU A 55 -3.05 1.36 33.25
CA LEU A 55 -3.87 1.54 32.05
C LEU A 55 -5.38 1.41 32.33
N SER A 56 -5.79 0.51 33.23
CA SER A 56 -7.18 0.34 33.59
C SER A 56 -7.76 1.51 34.38
N ASN A 57 -6.91 2.21 35.12
CA ASN A 57 -7.26 3.38 35.95
C ASN A 57 -7.20 4.72 35.19
N LEU A 58 -6.69 4.74 33.96
CA LEU A 58 -6.66 5.94 33.14
C LEU A 58 -8.05 6.28 32.61
N HIS A 59 -8.55 7.47 32.94
CA HIS A 59 -9.74 8.01 32.27
C HIS A 59 -9.43 8.28 30.79
N LYS A 60 -10.40 7.96 29.92
CA LYS A 60 -10.26 7.99 28.45
C LYS A 60 -10.37 9.43 27.90
N ASP A 61 -9.34 10.23 28.10
CA ASP A 61 -9.21 11.58 27.52
C ASP A 61 -7.90 11.72 26.71
N ASP A 62 -7.74 12.81 25.97
CA ASP A 62 -6.55 13.04 25.12
C ASP A 62 -5.26 13.17 25.93
N SER A 63 -5.33 13.50 27.22
CA SER A 63 -4.18 13.58 28.13
C SER A 63 -3.61 12.21 28.49
N VAL A 64 -4.36 11.14 28.26
CA VAL A 64 -3.94 9.75 28.51
C VAL A 64 -2.66 9.40 27.75
N ILE A 65 -2.54 9.88 26.52
CA ILE A 65 -1.40 9.54 25.63
C ILE A 65 -0.12 10.18 26.16
N GLU A 66 -0.17 11.46 26.55
CA GLU A 66 0.98 12.16 27.14
C GLU A 66 1.41 11.51 28.46
N ARG A 67 0.46 11.10 29.30
CA ARG A 67 0.72 10.45 30.58
C ARG A 67 1.34 9.06 30.39
N ILE A 68 0.85 8.28 29.41
CA ILE A 68 1.44 6.98 29.07
C ILE A 68 2.86 7.18 28.51
N HIS A 69 3.05 8.15 27.63
CA HIS A 69 4.36 8.49 27.08
C HIS A 69 5.35 8.85 28.18
N THR A 70 4.95 9.73 29.08
CA THR A 70 5.78 10.13 30.23
C THR A 70 6.13 8.93 31.11
N TRP A 71 5.14 8.14 31.49
CA TRP A 71 5.34 6.96 32.33
C TRP A 71 6.24 5.90 31.68
N LEU A 72 6.07 5.61 30.38
CA LEU A 72 6.92 4.68 29.64
C LEU A 72 8.35 5.22 29.46
N THR A 73 8.50 6.53 29.32
CA THR A 73 9.81 7.18 29.22
C THR A 73 10.56 7.10 30.54
N ASP A 74 9.87 7.34 31.67
CA ASP A 74 10.44 7.22 33.01
C ASP A 74 10.89 5.79 33.32
N LEU A 75 10.11 4.78 32.93
CA LEU A 75 10.48 3.37 33.04
C LEU A 75 11.71 3.00 32.22
N ASN A 76 11.84 3.57 31.01
CA ASN A 76 12.95 3.28 30.11
C ASN A 76 14.25 4.01 30.51
N SER A 77 14.16 5.09 31.28
CA SER A 77 15.30 5.90 31.75
C SER A 77 15.96 5.37 33.00
N SER A 78 15.36 4.41 33.69
CA SER A 78 16.00 3.76 34.84
C SER A 78 17.15 2.86 34.38
N ASP A 79 18.38 3.33 34.59
CA ASP A 79 19.64 2.65 34.29
C ASP A 79 19.72 1.25 34.93
N VAL A 80 19.64 0.22 34.10
CA VAL A 80 19.90 -1.15 34.53
C VAL A 80 20.91 -1.80 33.62
N SER A 81 22.14 -1.81 34.12
CA SER A 81 23.24 -2.57 33.56
C SER A 81 23.14 -4.03 33.99
N THR A 82 22.48 -4.89 33.25
CA THR A 82 22.72 -6.35 33.34
C THR A 82 22.17 -7.07 32.11
N SER A 83 22.88 -8.04 31.62
CA SER A 83 22.61 -8.93 30.51
C SER A 83 21.50 -9.94 30.84
N SER A 84 20.23 -9.58 30.78
CA SER A 84 19.13 -10.54 30.82
C SER A 84 18.41 -10.64 29.50
N SER A 85 18.08 -11.87 29.08
CA SER A 85 17.56 -12.20 27.76
C SER A 85 16.09 -11.90 27.53
N ASN A 86 15.36 -11.39 28.51
CA ASN A 86 13.91 -11.15 28.41
C ASN A 86 13.61 -9.66 28.21
N THR A 87 13.19 -9.33 26.99
CA THR A 87 12.77 -7.96 26.63
C THR A 87 11.29 -7.94 26.28
N ILE A 88 10.53 -7.03 26.88
CA ILE A 88 9.17 -6.67 26.42
C ILE A 88 9.26 -5.43 25.56
N LYS A 89 8.60 -5.47 24.41
CA LYS A 89 8.38 -4.30 23.56
C LYS A 89 6.98 -3.76 23.79
N VAL A 90 6.88 -2.48 24.11
CA VAL A 90 5.63 -1.74 24.20
C VAL A 90 5.59 -0.76 23.04
N ILE A 91 4.58 -0.89 22.19
CA ILE A 91 4.42 -0.07 20.98
C ILE A 91 3.15 0.75 21.11
N LEU A 92 3.27 2.08 21.08
CA LEU A 92 2.13 2.99 21.01
C LEU A 92 1.78 3.24 19.55
N GLN A 93 0.52 2.97 19.19
CA GLN A 93 0.01 3.08 17.82
C GLN A 93 -1.25 3.93 17.76
N LYS A 94 -1.37 4.72 16.68
CA LYS A 94 -2.59 5.40 16.29
C LYS A 94 -3.22 4.66 15.11
N HIS A 95 -4.46 4.20 15.27
CA HIS A 95 -5.23 3.54 14.22
C HIS A 95 -6.04 4.56 13.44
N ILE A 96 -5.83 4.63 12.14
CA ILE A 96 -6.42 5.64 11.26
C ILE A 96 -7.69 5.07 10.63
N SER A 97 -8.84 5.67 10.95
CA SER A 97 -10.14 5.28 10.38
C SER A 97 -10.25 5.63 8.90
N ARG A 98 -10.96 4.79 8.12
CA ARG A 98 -11.33 5.08 6.73
C ARG A 98 -12.49 6.06 6.59
N LYS A 99 -13.26 6.29 7.65
CA LYS A 99 -14.43 7.17 7.65
C LYS A 99 -14.07 8.47 8.36
N GLU A 100 -14.32 9.59 7.72
CA GLU A 100 -14.02 10.93 8.21
C GLU A 100 -14.69 11.26 9.55
N LYS A 101 -15.90 10.73 9.79
CA LYS A 101 -16.67 10.96 11.02
C LYS A 101 -16.37 9.97 12.16
N VAL A 102 -15.43 9.06 11.96
CA VAL A 102 -15.02 8.08 12.97
C VAL A 102 -13.68 8.50 13.53
N GLU A 103 -13.65 8.79 14.81
CA GLU A 103 -12.42 9.15 15.51
C GLU A 103 -11.34 8.07 15.36
N HIS A 104 -10.11 8.52 15.25
CA HIS A 104 -8.95 7.65 15.32
C HIS A 104 -8.82 7.12 16.74
N TYR A 105 -8.40 5.88 16.90
CA TYR A 105 -8.17 5.35 18.23
C TYR A 105 -6.71 4.97 18.44
N PHE A 106 -6.30 4.98 19.70
CA PHE A 106 -4.95 4.63 20.10
C PHE A 106 -4.94 3.24 20.72
N GLN A 107 -3.85 2.52 20.54
CA GLN A 107 -3.67 1.18 21.05
C GLN A 107 -2.23 0.99 21.55
N LEU A 108 -2.07 0.38 22.72
CA LEU A 108 -0.81 -0.20 23.12
C LEU A 108 -0.74 -1.65 22.66
N VAL A 109 0.41 -2.00 22.12
CA VAL A 109 0.76 -3.39 21.79
C VAL A 109 1.91 -3.79 22.68
N ILE A 110 1.68 -4.75 23.57
CA ILE A 110 2.65 -5.29 24.51
C ILE A 110 3.10 -6.65 23.96
N LYS A 111 4.36 -6.76 23.59
CA LYS A 111 4.93 -7.93 22.93
C LYS A 111 6.04 -8.56 23.77
N ASN A 112 5.81 -9.79 24.26
CA ASN A 112 6.83 -10.62 24.85
C ASN A 112 7.36 -11.60 23.80
N GLU A 113 8.56 -11.34 23.29
CA GLU A 113 9.13 -12.12 22.18
C GLU A 113 9.54 -13.54 22.63
N ASN A 114 9.94 -13.70 23.88
CA ASN A 114 10.39 -14.99 24.41
C ASN A 114 9.22 -15.96 24.63
N GLU A 115 8.10 -15.46 25.15
CA GLU A 115 6.92 -16.25 25.44
C GLU A 115 5.95 -16.40 24.24
N CYS A 116 6.28 -15.82 23.07
CA CYS A 116 5.39 -15.79 21.92
C CYS A 116 3.99 -15.21 22.23
N LYS A 117 3.94 -14.25 23.15
CA LYS A 117 2.76 -13.63 23.70
C LYS A 117 2.64 -12.18 23.24
N ILE A 118 1.43 -11.79 22.88
CA ILE A 118 1.12 -10.41 22.49
C ILE A 118 -0.22 -9.99 23.08
N GLN A 119 -0.27 -8.76 23.59
CA GLN A 119 -1.50 -8.18 24.13
C GLN A 119 -1.79 -6.86 23.43
N PHE A 120 -3.07 -6.61 23.16
CA PHE A 120 -3.58 -5.41 22.52
C PHE A 120 -4.51 -4.68 23.49
N VAL A 121 -4.16 -3.45 23.86
CA VAL A 121 -4.89 -2.63 24.82
C VAL A 121 -5.38 -1.35 24.14
N PRO A 122 -6.68 -1.22 23.82
CA PRO A 122 -7.22 0.03 23.28
C PRO A 122 -7.26 1.11 24.36
N LEU A 123 -6.88 2.36 24.02
CA LEU A 123 -6.74 3.44 24.99
C LEU A 123 -7.95 4.37 25.04
N ASN A 124 -8.49 4.75 23.89
CA ASN A 124 -9.60 5.73 23.80
C ASN A 124 -10.82 5.21 23.02
N CYS A 125 -10.99 3.90 22.93
CA CYS A 125 -12.13 3.30 22.23
C CYS A 125 -13.11 2.68 23.23
N ARG A 126 -14.34 3.24 23.32
CA ARG A 126 -15.37 2.79 24.28
C ARG A 126 -15.91 1.39 23.98
N ASP A 127 -15.84 0.98 22.71
CA ASP A 127 -16.44 -0.28 22.22
C ASP A 127 -15.42 -1.41 22.02
N SER A 128 -14.17 -1.21 22.45
CA SER A 128 -13.11 -2.20 22.29
C SER A 128 -12.52 -2.59 23.62
N ALA A 129 -12.47 -3.89 23.88
CA ALA A 129 -11.81 -4.46 25.04
C ALA A 129 -10.40 -4.96 24.68
N SER A 130 -9.53 -5.13 25.66
CA SER A 130 -8.21 -5.71 25.44
C SER A 130 -8.31 -7.22 25.15
N TYR A 131 -7.35 -7.71 24.37
CA TYR A 131 -7.24 -9.14 24.09
C TYR A 131 -5.78 -9.56 23.98
N GLN A 132 -5.52 -10.82 24.29
CA GLN A 132 -4.20 -11.42 24.28
C GLN A 132 -4.20 -12.65 23.38
N LEU A 133 -3.11 -12.84 22.64
CA LEU A 133 -2.83 -14.03 21.85
C LEU A 133 -1.49 -14.62 22.29
N GLU A 134 -1.47 -15.92 22.53
CA GLU A 134 -0.27 -16.64 23.00
C GLU A 134 -0.15 -17.96 22.26
N LEU A 135 1.06 -18.31 21.83
CA LEU A 135 1.35 -19.62 21.25
C LEU A 135 1.95 -20.51 22.33
N GLU A 136 1.19 -21.49 22.76
CA GLU A 136 1.61 -22.47 23.77
C GLU A 136 1.96 -23.82 23.13
N ALA A 137 2.97 -24.51 23.70
CA ALA A 137 3.24 -25.89 23.33
C ALA A 137 2.14 -26.82 23.90
N ARG A 138 1.68 -27.78 23.10
CA ARG A 138 0.57 -28.68 23.48
C ARG A 138 0.83 -29.46 24.78
N ARG A 139 2.08 -29.74 25.11
CA ARG A 139 2.46 -30.42 26.37
C ARG A 139 2.16 -29.61 27.64
N ASN A 140 2.01 -28.30 27.51
CA ASN A 140 1.77 -27.38 28.62
C ASN A 140 0.27 -27.08 28.81
N VAL A 141 -0.56 -27.63 27.95
CA VAL A 141 -2.00 -27.41 27.99
C VAL A 141 -2.64 -28.50 28.87
N ASP A 142 -3.11 -28.09 30.05
CA ASP A 142 -3.83 -28.99 30.96
C ASP A 142 -5.17 -29.35 30.32
N GLU A 143 -5.30 -30.59 29.82
CA GLU A 143 -6.50 -31.10 29.15
C GLU A 143 -7.71 -31.17 30.09
N ASN A 144 -7.50 -31.13 31.41
CA ASN A 144 -8.53 -31.18 32.42
C ASN A 144 -9.12 -29.81 32.82
N GLN A 145 -8.53 -28.70 32.33
CA GLN A 145 -9.19 -27.41 32.41
C GLN A 145 -10.29 -27.32 31.36
N THR A 146 -11.49 -27.77 31.69
CA THR A 146 -12.72 -27.39 30.98
C THR A 146 -12.88 -25.89 31.13
N VAL A 147 -12.45 -25.13 30.10
CA VAL A 147 -12.59 -23.69 30.07
C VAL A 147 -14.02 -23.39 29.59
N ASP A 148 -14.98 -23.43 30.51
CA ASP A 148 -16.33 -22.87 30.34
C ASP A 148 -16.31 -21.33 30.52
N ASP A 149 -15.15 -20.69 30.28
CA ASP A 149 -15.02 -19.26 30.37
C ASP A 149 -15.12 -18.67 28.95
N ASP A 150 -16.19 -17.95 28.68
CA ASP A 150 -16.44 -17.28 27.40
C ASP A 150 -15.30 -16.35 26.96
N ASP A 151 -14.41 -15.99 27.89
CA ASP A 151 -13.28 -15.09 27.67
C ASP A 151 -11.97 -15.79 27.30
N VAL A 152 -11.90 -17.13 27.36
CA VAL A 152 -10.72 -17.91 26.93
C VAL A 152 -11.11 -18.90 25.85
N SER A 153 -10.34 -18.98 24.78
CA SER A 153 -10.54 -19.98 23.73
C SER A 153 -9.20 -20.46 23.17
N ARG A 154 -9.21 -21.66 22.62
CA ARG A 154 -8.04 -22.32 22.05
C ARG A 154 -8.28 -22.63 20.57
N VAL A 155 -7.26 -22.43 19.74
CA VAL A 155 -7.29 -22.72 18.31
C VAL A 155 -6.06 -23.56 17.94
N GLU A 156 -6.27 -24.65 17.26
CA GLU A 156 -5.21 -25.56 16.82
C GLU A 156 -4.21 -24.85 15.88
N ALA A 157 -2.94 -24.98 16.19
CA ALA A 157 -1.84 -24.35 15.48
C ALA A 157 -0.80 -25.37 14.95
N GLY A 158 -1.30 -26.55 14.51
CA GLY A 158 -0.51 -27.70 14.07
C GLY A 158 -0.42 -28.78 15.16
N ALA A 159 0.43 -29.79 14.94
CA ALA A 159 0.50 -30.97 15.83
C ALA A 159 0.99 -30.63 17.26
N ASP A 160 1.88 -29.66 17.39
CA ASP A 160 2.63 -29.43 18.62
C ASP A 160 2.27 -28.13 19.37
N HIS A 161 1.42 -27.29 18.80
CA HIS A 161 1.14 -25.97 19.37
C HIS A 161 -0.35 -25.62 19.29
N VAL A 162 -0.77 -24.78 20.24
CA VAL A 162 -2.13 -24.24 20.36
C VAL A 162 -2.02 -22.72 20.51
N ILE A 163 -2.91 -21.96 19.87
CA ILE A 163 -3.07 -20.52 20.14
C ILE A 163 -4.11 -20.36 21.23
N VAL A 164 -3.71 -19.77 22.33
CA VAL A 164 -4.61 -19.38 23.42
C VAL A 164 -5.03 -17.94 23.21
N ILE A 165 -6.33 -17.69 23.21
CA ILE A 165 -6.96 -16.39 23.08
C ILE A 165 -7.58 -16.06 24.42
N ARG A 166 -7.12 -14.95 25.04
CA ARG A 166 -7.71 -14.43 26.29
C ARG A 166 -8.33 -13.06 25.97
N LEU A 167 -9.60 -12.90 26.28
CA LEU A 167 -10.34 -11.66 26.11
C LEU A 167 -10.56 -11.05 27.49
N SER A 168 -10.47 -9.73 27.61
CA SER A 168 -10.77 -9.08 28.89
C SER A 168 -12.26 -9.12 29.20
N PRO A 169 -12.65 -9.08 30.50
CA PRO A 169 -14.03 -8.95 30.91
C PRO A 169 -14.68 -7.73 30.22
N GLY A 170 -15.90 -7.91 29.70
CA GLY A 170 -16.60 -6.87 28.95
C GLY A 170 -16.34 -6.84 27.43
N CYS A 171 -15.58 -7.79 26.91
CA CYS A 171 -15.44 -7.98 25.47
C CYS A 171 -16.79 -8.33 24.83
N GLY A 172 -17.30 -7.46 23.94
CA GLY A 172 -18.59 -7.66 23.29
C GLY A 172 -18.59 -8.77 22.24
N PRO A 173 -19.76 -9.36 21.89
CA PRO A 173 -19.86 -10.48 20.95
C PRO A 173 -19.19 -10.18 19.59
N ARG A 174 -19.36 -8.98 19.05
CA ARG A 174 -18.75 -8.58 17.77
C ARG A 174 -17.23 -8.63 17.78
N GLN A 175 -16.60 -8.27 18.90
CA GLN A 175 -15.14 -8.29 19.00
C GLN A 175 -14.65 -9.74 19.20
N ARG A 176 -15.36 -10.55 19.97
CA ARG A 176 -15.08 -11.99 20.12
C ARG A 176 -15.09 -12.68 18.76
N ASP A 177 -16.16 -12.49 17.99
CA ASP A 177 -16.33 -13.06 16.64
C ASP A 177 -15.23 -12.57 15.68
N TRP A 178 -14.84 -11.31 15.80
CA TRP A 178 -13.78 -10.75 14.96
C TRP A 178 -12.41 -11.36 15.30
N VAL A 179 -12.05 -11.48 16.59
CA VAL A 179 -10.77 -12.07 16.99
C VAL A 179 -10.72 -13.54 16.57
N ARG A 180 -11.75 -14.32 16.89
CA ARG A 180 -11.81 -15.75 16.60
C ARG A 180 -12.01 -16.08 15.12
N GLY A 181 -12.94 -15.38 14.46
CA GLY A 181 -13.37 -15.69 13.10
C GLY A 181 -12.60 -14.98 11.99
N ARG A 182 -11.83 -13.92 12.29
CA ARG A 182 -11.08 -13.18 11.29
C ARG A 182 -9.60 -12.99 11.61
N LEU A 183 -9.28 -12.54 12.80
CA LEU A 183 -7.89 -12.22 13.15
C LEU A 183 -7.05 -13.51 13.23
N VAL A 184 -7.44 -14.45 14.07
CA VAL A 184 -6.65 -15.67 14.29
C VAL A 184 -6.51 -16.53 13.04
N PRO A 185 -7.57 -16.81 12.24
CA PRO A 185 -7.41 -17.53 10.97
C PRO A 185 -6.45 -16.82 9.99
N ARG A 186 -6.43 -15.48 9.98
CA ARG A 186 -5.53 -14.73 9.13
C ARG A 186 -4.08 -14.83 9.58
N LEU A 187 -3.83 -14.76 10.90
CA LEU A 187 -2.51 -14.95 11.47
C LEU A 187 -1.98 -16.36 11.19
N LEU A 188 -2.81 -17.38 11.36
CA LEU A 188 -2.47 -18.75 11.00
C LEU A 188 -2.07 -18.90 9.53
N GLY A 189 -2.87 -18.34 8.63
CA GLY A 189 -2.56 -18.34 7.20
C GLY A 189 -1.21 -17.69 6.87
N TRP A 190 -0.88 -16.57 7.52
CA TRP A 190 0.43 -15.91 7.32
C TRP A 190 1.58 -16.73 7.90
N ALA A 191 1.42 -17.31 9.08
CA ALA A 191 2.44 -18.14 9.71
C ALA A 191 2.73 -19.42 8.89
N GLN A 192 1.70 -20.03 8.28
CA GLN A 192 1.85 -21.20 7.43
C GLN A 192 2.48 -20.90 6.07
N SER A 193 2.19 -19.72 5.50
CA SER A 193 2.69 -19.33 4.18
C SER A 193 4.11 -18.76 4.19
N GLY A 194 4.76 -18.68 5.35
CA GLY A 194 6.13 -18.13 5.50
C GLY A 194 6.23 -16.64 5.20
N HIS A 195 5.11 -15.89 5.26
CA HIS A 195 5.13 -14.44 5.08
C HIS A 195 5.92 -13.79 6.22
N THR A 196 6.85 -12.90 5.85
CA THR A 196 7.62 -12.11 6.82
C THR A 196 7.23 -10.64 6.73
N ALA A 197 7.29 -9.95 7.88
CA ALA A 197 7.01 -8.50 7.94
C ALA A 197 8.00 -7.68 7.10
N GLN A 198 9.23 -8.18 6.94
CA GLN A 198 10.31 -7.50 6.22
C GLN A 198 10.09 -7.36 4.71
N THR A 199 9.22 -8.18 4.10
CA THR A 199 8.98 -8.16 2.63
C THR A 199 8.02 -7.09 2.18
N GLN A 200 7.42 -6.30 3.08
CA GLN A 200 6.43 -5.31 2.68
C GLN A 200 6.89 -3.89 3.04
N VAL A 201 7.31 -3.16 2.02
CA VAL A 201 7.58 -1.71 2.11
C VAL A 201 6.32 -1.00 2.62
N ALA A 202 6.45 -0.18 3.66
CA ALA A 202 5.37 0.68 4.14
C ALA A 202 4.89 1.60 2.99
N SER A 203 3.69 2.15 3.09
CA SER A 203 3.09 2.95 2.01
C SER A 203 2.88 4.38 2.47
N VAL A 204 3.06 5.33 1.56
CA VAL A 204 2.88 6.79 1.75
C VAL A 204 3.72 7.35 2.90
N ASN A 205 4.96 6.83 3.02
CA ASN A 205 5.88 7.20 4.09
C ASN A 205 6.34 8.67 4.01
N LEU A 206 6.47 9.21 2.80
CA LEU A 206 7.01 10.55 2.60
C LEU A 206 6.03 11.64 3.04
N VAL A 207 4.73 11.35 3.09
CA VAL A 207 3.70 12.35 3.40
C VAL A 207 2.92 12.08 4.69
N GLY A 208 3.13 10.92 5.30
CA GLY A 208 2.36 10.47 6.46
C GLY A 208 0.97 9.95 6.11
N LEU A 209 0.61 8.82 6.71
CA LEU A 209 -0.62 8.10 6.34
C LEU A 209 -1.89 8.85 6.72
N GLU A 210 -1.88 9.54 7.86
CA GLU A 210 -3.05 10.28 8.34
C GLU A 210 -3.35 11.48 7.43
N ALA A 211 -2.33 12.31 7.16
CA ALA A 211 -2.44 13.45 6.26
C ALA A 211 -2.94 13.01 4.88
N TYR A 212 -2.35 11.92 4.35
CA TYR A 212 -2.78 11.34 3.08
C TYR A 212 -4.24 10.88 3.09
N SER A 213 -4.68 10.19 4.14
CA SER A 213 -6.06 9.70 4.24
C SER A 213 -7.06 10.84 4.32
N ARG A 214 -6.75 11.91 5.06
CA ARG A 214 -7.58 13.12 5.18
C ARG A 214 -7.68 13.83 3.84
N GLU A 215 -6.56 14.05 3.17
CA GLU A 215 -6.51 14.74 1.89
C GLU A 215 -7.20 13.95 0.78
N TYR A 216 -7.00 12.64 0.72
CA TYR A 216 -7.72 11.76 -0.19
C TYR A 216 -9.24 11.84 -0.03
N ILE A 217 -9.75 11.80 1.21
CA ILE A 217 -11.17 11.91 1.50
C ILE A 217 -11.70 13.28 1.06
N ARG A 218 -10.97 14.36 1.36
CA ARG A 218 -11.32 15.72 0.96
C ARG A 218 -11.47 15.84 -0.56
N LEU A 219 -10.46 15.40 -1.32
CA LEU A 219 -10.49 15.45 -2.78
C LEU A 219 -11.55 14.52 -3.38
N LYS A 220 -11.73 13.33 -2.81
CA LYS A 220 -12.77 12.39 -3.22
C LYS A 220 -14.16 13.02 -3.09
N ASN A 221 -14.46 13.61 -1.95
CA ASN A 221 -15.76 14.25 -1.71
C ASN A 221 -15.98 15.46 -2.63
N LYS A 222 -14.91 16.18 -2.96
CA LYS A 222 -14.97 17.37 -3.81
C LYS A 222 -15.14 17.05 -5.29
N TYR A 223 -14.50 15.99 -5.80
CA TYR A 223 -14.35 15.78 -7.24
C TYR A 223 -14.95 14.48 -7.78
N ALA A 224 -15.00 13.39 -6.99
CA ALA A 224 -15.25 12.06 -7.56
C ALA A 224 -16.60 11.93 -8.26
N THR A 225 -17.68 12.45 -7.66
CA THR A 225 -19.04 12.28 -8.19
C THR A 225 -19.19 12.97 -9.53
N ASP A 226 -18.73 14.22 -9.65
CA ASP A 226 -18.89 15.02 -10.86
C ASP A 226 -18.06 14.43 -12.00
N ILE A 227 -16.82 13.99 -11.72
CA ILE A 227 -15.94 13.39 -12.72
C ILE A 227 -16.52 12.07 -13.23
N VAL A 228 -16.97 11.17 -12.34
CA VAL A 228 -17.57 9.89 -12.74
C VAL A 228 -18.81 10.10 -13.58
N SER A 229 -19.66 11.08 -13.22
CA SER A 229 -20.89 11.40 -13.97
C SER A 229 -20.63 11.95 -15.37
N ASN A 230 -19.49 12.62 -15.57
CA ASN A 230 -19.10 13.22 -16.86
C ASN A 230 -18.00 12.45 -17.59
N TRP A 231 -17.75 11.19 -17.19
CA TRP A 231 -16.68 10.38 -17.77
C TRP A 231 -16.98 10.00 -19.22
N ALA A 232 -16.25 10.60 -20.13
CA ALA A 232 -16.42 10.43 -21.58
C ALA A 232 -15.48 9.39 -22.20
N GLU A 233 -14.69 8.67 -21.36
CA GLU A 233 -13.72 7.70 -21.83
C GLU A 233 -14.30 6.28 -21.86
N SER A 234 -13.66 5.40 -22.64
CA SER A 234 -14.00 3.98 -22.71
C SER A 234 -13.49 3.14 -21.53
N SER A 235 -12.62 3.72 -20.70
CA SER A 235 -12.06 3.07 -19.51
C SER A 235 -12.99 3.08 -18.31
N ASP A 236 -12.71 2.26 -17.29
CA ASP A 236 -13.45 2.19 -16.04
C ASP A 236 -13.29 3.49 -15.23
N PRO A 237 -14.36 4.32 -15.08
CA PRO A 237 -14.26 5.60 -14.41
C PRO A 237 -13.86 5.47 -12.94
N GLU A 238 -14.47 4.54 -12.20
CA GLU A 238 -14.21 4.41 -10.75
C GLU A 238 -12.74 4.12 -10.46
N LYS A 239 -12.14 3.23 -11.24
CA LYS A 239 -10.73 2.89 -11.08
C LYS A 239 -9.83 4.11 -11.32
N PHE A 240 -9.97 4.78 -12.46
CA PHE A 240 -9.09 5.89 -12.84
C PHE A 240 -9.30 7.11 -11.96
N VAL A 241 -10.55 7.46 -11.63
CA VAL A 241 -10.85 8.61 -10.78
C VAL A 241 -10.27 8.42 -9.37
N HIS A 242 -10.44 7.25 -8.77
CA HIS A 242 -9.88 6.98 -7.44
C HIS A 242 -8.35 6.87 -7.43
N GLU A 243 -7.75 6.44 -8.52
CA GLU A 243 -6.30 6.41 -8.69
C GLU A 243 -5.72 7.82 -8.74
N ASP A 244 -6.22 8.66 -9.66
CA ASP A 244 -5.73 10.03 -9.84
C ASP A 244 -6.01 10.93 -8.62
N ILE A 245 -7.14 10.75 -7.94
CA ILE A 245 -7.40 11.42 -6.66
C ILE A 245 -6.35 11.03 -5.60
N GLY A 246 -5.99 9.75 -5.53
CA GLY A 246 -4.95 9.29 -4.62
C GLY A 246 -3.56 9.85 -4.95
N ILE A 247 -3.25 9.97 -6.23
CA ILE A 247 -2.00 10.57 -6.71
C ILE A 247 -1.98 12.06 -6.41
N ALA A 248 -3.07 12.79 -6.72
CA ALA A 248 -3.19 14.22 -6.44
C ALA A 248 -3.04 14.53 -4.95
N ALA A 249 -3.71 13.75 -4.07
CA ALA A 249 -3.58 13.90 -2.62
C ALA A 249 -2.12 13.77 -2.15
N TYR A 250 -1.41 12.80 -2.69
CA TYR A 250 -0.01 12.58 -2.37
C TYR A 250 0.89 13.74 -2.84
N ILE A 251 0.73 14.18 -4.08
CA ILE A 251 1.51 15.29 -4.67
C ILE A 251 1.25 16.60 -3.93
N LEU A 252 0.00 16.93 -3.62
CA LEU A 252 -0.36 18.15 -2.88
C LEU A 252 0.28 18.19 -1.49
N LEU A 253 0.37 17.06 -0.81
CA LEU A 253 1.05 16.96 0.48
C LEU A 253 2.57 17.08 0.35
N LEU A 254 3.20 16.46 -0.65
CA LEU A 254 4.63 16.67 -0.96
C LEU A 254 4.92 18.16 -1.20
N TRP A 255 4.06 18.82 -1.95
CA TRP A 255 4.19 20.24 -2.25
C TRP A 255 3.96 21.14 -1.03
N SER A 256 3.03 20.77 -0.15
CA SER A 256 2.86 21.48 1.13
C SER A 256 4.12 21.39 1.99
N GLN A 257 4.66 20.18 2.15
CA GLN A 257 5.90 19.96 2.90
C GLN A 257 7.10 20.70 2.28
N GLN A 258 7.16 20.79 0.94
CA GLN A 258 8.20 21.56 0.26
C GLN A 258 8.08 23.05 0.60
N ARG A 259 6.88 23.64 0.50
CA ARG A 259 6.65 25.04 0.84
C ARG A 259 7.04 25.36 2.28
N GLU A 260 6.66 24.50 3.20
CA GLU A 260 7.01 24.64 4.63
C GLU A 260 8.53 24.57 4.85
N ARG A 261 9.18 23.54 4.29
CA ARG A 261 10.63 23.34 4.42
C ARG A 261 11.45 24.48 3.81
N GLU A 262 11.02 24.98 2.66
CA GLU A 262 11.72 26.04 1.90
C GLU A 262 11.20 27.43 2.25
N GLN A 263 10.28 27.56 3.18
CA GLN A 263 9.71 28.83 3.68
C GLN A 263 9.21 29.73 2.52
N TRP A 264 8.44 29.14 1.60
CA TRP A 264 7.85 29.88 0.49
C TRP A 264 6.83 30.90 0.97
N ALA A 265 6.62 31.97 0.19
CA ALA A 265 5.53 32.92 0.44
C ALA A 265 4.18 32.19 0.44
N GLU A 266 3.24 32.62 1.31
CA GLU A 266 1.99 31.93 1.57
C GLU A 266 1.12 31.73 0.32
N ASP A 267 1.18 32.66 -0.61
CA ASP A 267 0.45 32.67 -1.89
C ASP A 267 1.16 31.88 -3.01
N ARG A 268 2.47 31.57 -2.85
CA ARG A 268 3.24 30.84 -3.86
C ARG A 268 2.80 29.37 -3.92
N ARG A 269 2.46 28.92 -5.13
CA ARG A 269 2.13 27.52 -5.43
C ARG A 269 3.14 26.97 -6.44
N GLN A 270 3.34 25.66 -6.40
CA GLN A 270 4.16 24.97 -7.37
C GLN A 270 3.56 25.05 -8.77
N SER A 271 4.43 25.27 -9.76
CA SER A 271 4.12 25.07 -11.16
C SER A 271 4.54 23.68 -11.61
N PHE A 272 3.82 23.09 -12.58
CA PHE A 272 4.11 21.73 -13.03
C PHE A 272 3.85 21.49 -14.51
N VAL A 273 4.51 20.44 -15.02
CA VAL A 273 4.23 19.84 -16.33
C VAL A 273 3.97 18.35 -16.11
N ASP A 274 2.86 17.84 -16.66
CA ASP A 274 2.53 16.41 -16.67
C ASP A 274 2.74 15.82 -18.07
N LEU A 275 3.70 14.89 -18.18
CA LEU A 275 4.12 14.29 -19.45
C LEU A 275 3.46 12.91 -19.63
N GLY A 276 2.62 12.80 -20.66
CA GLY A 276 1.76 11.67 -20.87
C GLY A 276 0.53 11.74 -19.98
N CYS A 277 -0.11 12.91 -19.89
CA CYS A 277 -1.19 13.22 -18.97
C CYS A 277 -2.50 12.43 -19.20
N GLY A 278 -2.61 11.68 -20.28
CA GLY A 278 -3.74 10.80 -20.57
C GLY A 278 -5.09 11.52 -20.55
N ASN A 279 -5.96 11.10 -19.63
CA ASN A 279 -7.28 11.73 -19.43
C ASN A 279 -7.20 13.17 -18.88
N GLY A 280 -6.04 13.62 -18.40
CA GLY A 280 -5.82 14.96 -17.86
C GLY A 280 -6.39 15.20 -16.46
N LEU A 281 -6.89 14.16 -15.80
CA LEU A 281 -7.55 14.29 -14.49
C LEU A 281 -6.62 14.78 -13.40
N LEU A 282 -5.37 14.29 -13.38
CA LEU A 282 -4.36 14.76 -12.44
C LEU A 282 -4.11 16.27 -12.64
N VAL A 283 -3.95 16.72 -13.88
CA VAL A 283 -3.77 18.14 -14.22
C VAL A 283 -4.98 18.97 -13.79
N TYR A 284 -6.20 18.47 -14.04
CA TYR A 284 -7.44 19.11 -13.61
C TYR A 284 -7.47 19.31 -12.09
N ILE A 285 -7.28 18.25 -11.31
CA ILE A 285 -7.34 18.34 -9.84
C ILE A 285 -6.28 19.32 -9.31
N LEU A 286 -5.03 19.20 -9.74
CA LEU A 286 -3.95 20.06 -9.28
C LEU A 286 -4.17 21.54 -9.65
N THR A 287 -4.75 21.81 -10.85
CA THR A 287 -5.10 23.16 -11.28
C THR A 287 -6.25 23.73 -10.43
N MET A 288 -7.28 22.93 -10.15
CA MET A 288 -8.41 23.35 -9.31
C MET A 288 -8.04 23.52 -7.83
N GLU A 289 -6.92 22.95 -7.40
CA GLU A 289 -6.29 23.19 -6.07
C GLU A 289 -5.31 24.37 -6.08
N GLY A 290 -5.27 25.16 -7.16
CA GLY A 290 -4.55 26.43 -7.26
C GLY A 290 -3.12 26.33 -7.78
N HIS A 291 -2.71 25.20 -8.32
CA HIS A 291 -1.39 25.00 -8.91
C HIS A 291 -1.41 25.24 -10.42
N SER A 292 -0.46 26.04 -10.93
CA SER A 292 -0.37 26.33 -12.35
C SER A 292 0.38 25.23 -13.09
N GLY A 293 -0.26 24.60 -14.08
CA GLY A 293 0.39 23.53 -14.84
C GLY A 293 -0.14 23.34 -16.25
N VAL A 294 0.51 22.45 -16.99
CA VAL A 294 0.11 22.01 -18.32
C VAL A 294 0.33 20.51 -18.46
N GLY A 295 -0.63 19.83 -19.05
CA GLY A 295 -0.53 18.41 -19.42
C GLY A 295 -0.31 18.24 -20.91
N TYR A 296 0.64 17.38 -21.28
CA TYR A 296 0.90 16.99 -22.66
C TYR A 296 0.57 15.53 -22.88
N ASP A 297 -0.22 15.22 -23.89
CA ASP A 297 -0.44 13.84 -24.35
C ASP A 297 -0.41 13.81 -25.89
N ILE A 298 -0.03 12.67 -26.44
CA ILE A 298 0.02 12.44 -27.87
C ILE A 298 -1.38 12.53 -28.52
N ARG A 299 -2.43 12.34 -27.70
CA ARG A 299 -3.81 12.26 -28.15
C ARG A 299 -4.74 13.00 -27.19
N ARG A 300 -5.57 13.87 -27.74
CA ARG A 300 -6.69 14.47 -27.01
C ARG A 300 -7.69 13.39 -26.56
N ARG A 301 -8.14 13.51 -25.32
CA ARG A 301 -9.18 12.63 -24.75
C ARG A 301 -10.54 13.32 -24.75
N GLY A 302 -11.62 12.52 -24.77
CA GLY A 302 -12.98 13.04 -24.80
C GLY A 302 -13.33 13.89 -23.59
N ILE A 303 -12.87 13.49 -22.42
CA ILE A 303 -13.12 14.20 -21.16
C ILE A 303 -12.46 15.59 -21.09
N TRP A 304 -11.43 15.87 -21.90
CA TRP A 304 -10.79 17.19 -21.91
C TRP A 304 -11.76 18.32 -22.25
N ALA A 305 -12.81 18.02 -23.01
CA ALA A 305 -13.82 19.00 -23.37
C ALA A 305 -14.73 19.40 -22.19
N TRP A 306 -14.74 18.61 -21.13
CA TRP A 306 -15.53 18.89 -19.93
C TRP A 306 -14.78 19.77 -18.93
N TYR A 307 -13.44 19.77 -18.94
CA TYR A 307 -12.65 20.59 -18.03
C TYR A 307 -12.78 22.09 -18.36
N PRO A 308 -12.72 22.96 -17.33
CA PRO A 308 -12.74 24.41 -17.55
C PRO A 308 -11.48 24.90 -18.29
N ASP A 309 -11.60 26.05 -18.97
CA ASP A 309 -10.51 26.64 -19.77
C ASP A 309 -9.24 26.95 -18.98
N THR A 310 -9.34 27.01 -17.65
CA THR A 310 -8.17 27.18 -16.76
C THR A 310 -7.25 25.97 -16.75
N VAL A 311 -7.76 24.79 -17.14
CA VAL A 311 -7.00 23.54 -17.21
C VAL A 311 -6.31 23.43 -18.56
N ARG A 312 -5.02 23.56 -18.56
CA ARG A 312 -4.22 23.56 -19.79
C ARG A 312 -3.81 22.16 -20.18
N LEU A 313 -4.41 21.62 -21.25
CA LEU A 313 -4.11 20.31 -21.82
C LEU A 313 -3.83 20.47 -23.32
N GLU A 314 -2.69 19.97 -23.74
CA GLU A 314 -2.24 20.13 -25.12
C GLU A 314 -2.00 18.76 -25.78
N GLU A 315 -2.62 18.56 -26.95
CA GLU A 315 -2.32 17.42 -27.80
C GLU A 315 -0.97 17.65 -28.47
N LYS A 316 0.06 17.07 -27.89
CA LYS A 316 1.45 17.25 -28.33
C LYS A 316 2.27 15.99 -28.09
N THR A 317 2.93 15.51 -29.14
CA THR A 317 3.92 14.43 -29.01
C THR A 317 5.20 15.00 -28.43
N ILE A 318 5.60 14.52 -27.26
CA ILE A 318 6.89 14.84 -26.68
C ILE A 318 7.91 13.84 -27.21
N VAL A 319 8.91 14.34 -27.93
CA VAL A 319 10.09 13.58 -28.35
C VAL A 319 11.24 14.05 -27.46
N PRO A 320 11.56 13.30 -26.41
CA PRO A 320 12.56 13.73 -25.44
C PRO A 320 13.96 13.70 -26.08
N SER A 321 14.74 14.74 -25.76
CA SER A 321 16.15 14.89 -26.17
C SER A 321 16.87 15.74 -25.13
N LEU A 322 18.18 15.92 -25.30
CA LEU A 322 18.98 16.81 -24.44
C LEU A 322 18.63 18.29 -24.62
N ASP A 323 17.94 18.66 -25.70
CA ASP A 323 17.47 20.02 -25.95
C ASP A 323 16.05 20.27 -25.42
N THR A 324 15.33 19.20 -25.05
CA THR A 324 13.96 19.28 -24.53
C THR A 324 13.98 19.72 -23.07
N LYS A 325 13.39 20.88 -22.78
CA LYS A 325 13.34 21.46 -21.43
C LYS A 325 12.07 22.26 -21.20
N PHE A 326 11.70 22.44 -19.94
CA PHE A 326 10.54 23.20 -19.46
C PHE A 326 11.00 24.27 -18.46
N PRO A 327 11.57 25.40 -18.93
CA PRO A 327 12.16 26.39 -18.04
C PRO A 327 11.16 27.02 -17.09
N GLY A 328 11.57 27.25 -15.83
CA GLY A 328 10.74 27.90 -14.82
C GLY A 328 9.65 27.05 -14.20
N VAL A 329 9.64 25.74 -14.47
CA VAL A 329 8.71 24.78 -13.86
C VAL A 329 9.31 24.21 -12.57
N ASP A 330 8.53 24.19 -11.50
CA ASP A 330 8.96 23.62 -10.22
C ASP A 330 8.97 22.07 -10.24
N TRP A 331 8.01 21.45 -10.97
CA TRP A 331 7.86 19.99 -11.01
C TRP A 331 7.57 19.43 -12.40
N ILE A 332 8.22 18.31 -12.74
CA ILE A 332 7.83 17.46 -13.86
C ILE A 332 7.22 16.17 -13.33
N LEU A 333 6.00 15.90 -13.78
CA LEU A 333 5.23 14.73 -13.39
C LEU A 333 5.21 13.71 -14.54
N GLY A 334 5.18 12.42 -14.16
CA GLY A 334 5.01 11.32 -15.10
C GLY A 334 4.13 10.23 -14.49
N ASN A 335 2.81 10.42 -14.61
CA ASN A 335 1.84 9.44 -14.14
C ASN A 335 1.61 8.37 -15.22
N HIS A 336 2.16 7.17 -15.03
CA HIS A 336 2.10 6.08 -16.01
C HIS A 336 2.58 6.49 -17.41
N SER A 337 3.66 7.26 -17.45
CA SER A 337 4.20 7.91 -18.66
C SER A 337 4.94 6.95 -19.61
N ASP A 338 4.90 5.65 -19.35
CA ASP A 338 5.41 4.55 -20.19
C ASP A 338 6.85 4.79 -20.71
N GLU A 339 7.03 5.02 -22.00
CA GLU A 339 8.34 5.27 -22.63
C GLU A 339 8.98 6.59 -22.21
N LEU A 340 8.21 7.56 -21.71
CA LEU A 340 8.74 8.81 -21.17
C LEU A 340 9.26 8.67 -19.75
N THR A 341 8.91 7.58 -19.04
CA THR A 341 9.29 7.37 -17.63
C THR A 341 10.79 7.59 -17.34
N PRO A 342 11.76 7.00 -18.08
CA PRO A 342 13.18 7.21 -17.81
C PRO A 342 13.65 8.62 -18.19
N TRP A 343 12.90 9.33 -19.03
CA TRP A 343 13.21 10.70 -19.44
C TRP A 343 12.75 11.74 -18.42
N ILE A 344 11.79 11.43 -17.54
CA ILE A 344 11.27 12.38 -16.54
C ILE A 344 12.42 13.00 -15.70
N PRO A 345 13.32 12.23 -15.07
CA PRO A 345 14.45 12.81 -14.34
C PRO A 345 15.40 13.60 -15.25
N VAL A 346 15.64 13.15 -16.49
CA VAL A 346 16.49 13.87 -17.47
C VAL A 346 15.91 15.25 -17.77
N LEU A 347 14.62 15.28 -18.13
CA LEU A 347 13.93 16.52 -18.48
C LEU A 347 13.84 17.47 -17.28
N ALA A 348 13.65 16.95 -16.07
CA ALA A 348 13.68 17.75 -14.85
C ALA A 348 15.06 18.40 -14.64
N ALA A 349 16.13 17.63 -14.77
CA ALA A 349 17.50 18.12 -14.63
C ALA A 349 17.84 19.20 -15.67
N LEU A 350 17.39 19.05 -16.92
CA LEU A 350 17.61 20.02 -17.99
C LEU A 350 16.74 21.28 -17.86
N SER A 351 15.63 21.22 -17.12
CA SER A 351 14.66 22.32 -17.00
C SER A 351 15.06 23.37 -15.98
N GLY A 352 15.85 23.01 -14.97
CA GLY A 352 16.38 23.97 -13.99
C GLY A 352 16.93 23.31 -12.73
N GLU A 353 17.83 24.03 -12.05
CA GLU A 353 18.51 23.54 -10.82
C GLU A 353 17.56 23.31 -9.62
N ARG A 354 16.33 23.82 -9.68
CA ARG A 354 15.31 23.64 -8.64
C ARG A 354 14.15 22.78 -9.09
N THR A 355 14.14 22.33 -10.34
CA THR A 355 13.08 21.50 -10.87
C THR A 355 13.14 20.13 -10.26
N SER A 356 12.10 19.74 -9.55
CA SER A 356 11.89 18.42 -8.96
C SER A 356 11.07 17.54 -9.90
N PHE A 357 11.03 16.24 -9.63
CA PHE A 357 10.15 15.36 -10.39
C PHE A 357 9.41 14.36 -9.50
N TRP A 358 8.29 13.91 -10.00
CA TRP A 358 7.55 12.77 -9.48
C TRP A 358 7.19 11.83 -10.63
N VAL A 359 7.44 10.53 -10.45
CA VAL A 359 7.11 9.54 -11.48
C VAL A 359 6.52 8.28 -10.87
N LEU A 360 5.46 7.77 -11.51
CA LEU A 360 4.83 6.49 -11.19
C LEU A 360 5.03 5.53 -12.38
N PRO A 361 6.10 4.73 -12.39
CA PRO A 361 6.38 3.79 -13.46
C PRO A 361 5.32 2.70 -13.55
N CYS A 362 4.90 2.33 -14.75
CA CYS A 362 3.98 1.22 -14.98
C CYS A 362 4.60 0.13 -15.88
N CYS A 363 5.37 0.52 -16.87
CA CYS A 363 6.01 -0.33 -17.85
C CYS A 363 7.51 -0.09 -17.89
N PRO A 364 8.34 -1.14 -17.94
CA PRO A 364 9.78 -0.99 -18.01
C PRO A 364 10.23 -0.58 -19.42
N PHE A 365 10.68 0.67 -19.56
CA PHE A 365 11.31 1.21 -20.78
C PHE A 365 12.68 1.80 -20.46
N SER A 366 13.64 1.60 -21.37
CA SER A 366 14.87 2.38 -21.44
C SER A 366 14.65 3.67 -22.21
N PHE A 367 15.69 4.43 -22.49
CA PHE A 367 15.57 5.68 -23.25
C PHE A 367 15.02 5.51 -24.68
N SER A 368 15.13 4.32 -25.26
CA SER A 368 14.75 4.10 -26.66
C SER A 368 13.93 2.85 -26.90
N ALA A 369 13.83 1.92 -25.94
CA ALA A 369 13.19 0.61 -26.14
C ALA A 369 12.63 0.04 -24.82
N LYS A 370 12.06 -1.15 -24.87
CA LYS A 370 11.72 -1.89 -23.64
C LYS A 370 12.98 -2.23 -22.86
N TYR A 371 12.94 -1.98 -21.55
CA TYR A 371 14.05 -2.24 -20.65
C TYR A 371 14.40 -3.73 -20.61
N GLN A 372 15.67 -4.02 -20.71
CA GLN A 372 16.21 -5.37 -20.58
C GLN A 372 16.86 -5.53 -19.21
N ARG A 373 16.46 -6.58 -18.50
CA ARG A 373 17.01 -6.90 -17.17
C ARG A 373 18.54 -7.07 -17.24
N LYS A 374 19.26 -6.38 -16.35
CA LYS A 374 20.71 -6.40 -16.27
C LYS A 374 21.24 -7.48 -15.32
N THR A 375 20.47 -7.88 -14.29
CA THR A 375 20.86 -8.91 -13.33
C THR A 375 19.82 -10.02 -13.20
N ALA A 376 20.27 -11.26 -13.16
CA ALA A 376 19.39 -12.43 -12.97
C ALA A 376 18.87 -12.56 -11.53
N LEU A 377 19.50 -11.88 -10.56
CA LEU A 377 19.17 -11.99 -9.13
C LEU A 377 17.91 -11.22 -8.73
N LYS A 378 17.43 -10.29 -9.56
CA LYS A 378 16.26 -9.45 -9.29
C LYS A 378 15.16 -9.71 -10.32
N SER A 379 13.90 -9.43 -9.95
CA SER A 379 12.84 -9.35 -10.94
C SER A 379 13.11 -8.22 -11.95
N VAL A 380 12.60 -8.34 -13.18
CA VAL A 380 12.70 -7.27 -14.20
C VAL A 380 12.22 -5.93 -13.65
N TRP A 381 11.14 -5.95 -12.85
CA TRP A 381 10.56 -4.76 -12.25
C TRP A 381 11.49 -4.10 -11.22
N ARG A 382 12.08 -4.87 -10.30
CA ARG A 382 12.99 -4.32 -9.29
C ARG A 382 14.29 -3.82 -9.93
N ASP A 383 14.83 -4.55 -10.88
CA ASP A 383 16.03 -4.15 -11.62
C ASP A 383 15.80 -2.84 -12.40
N TYR A 384 14.61 -2.67 -12.96
CA TYR A 384 14.19 -1.44 -13.64
C TYR A 384 14.08 -0.24 -12.69
N LEU A 385 13.42 -0.40 -11.54
CA LEU A 385 13.33 0.68 -10.55
C LEU A 385 14.70 1.09 -10.02
N ASP A 386 15.56 0.11 -9.72
CA ASP A 386 16.94 0.37 -9.29
C ASP A 386 17.72 1.13 -10.37
N TRP A 387 17.50 0.81 -11.63
CA TRP A 387 18.12 1.54 -12.74
C TRP A 387 17.64 3.01 -12.80
N ILE A 388 16.34 3.28 -12.67
CA ILE A 388 15.84 4.66 -12.63
C ILE A 388 16.39 5.42 -11.42
N LEU A 389 16.44 4.77 -10.24
CA LEU A 389 17.06 5.37 -9.05
C LEU A 389 18.51 5.78 -9.32
N ASN A 390 19.30 4.88 -9.91
CA ASN A 390 20.71 5.14 -10.20
C ASN A 390 20.90 6.29 -11.19
N ILE A 391 20.19 6.29 -12.33
CA ILE A 391 20.30 7.37 -13.30
C ILE A 391 19.87 8.72 -12.71
N SER A 392 18.84 8.75 -11.87
CA SER A 392 18.39 9.97 -11.22
C SER A 392 19.43 10.49 -10.22
N HIS A 393 20.07 9.60 -9.47
CA HIS A 393 21.14 9.96 -8.56
C HIS A 393 22.37 10.53 -9.31
N GLU A 394 22.73 9.92 -10.45
CA GLU A 394 23.81 10.41 -11.32
C GLU A 394 23.51 11.82 -11.86
N MET A 395 22.23 12.16 -12.08
CA MET A 395 21.78 13.50 -12.48
C MET A 395 21.70 14.51 -11.33
N GLY A 396 22.12 14.15 -10.12
CA GLY A 396 22.19 15.06 -8.98
C GLY A 396 20.92 15.15 -8.13
N PHE A 397 19.98 14.23 -8.29
CA PHE A 397 18.77 14.19 -7.45
C PHE A 397 19.01 13.45 -6.13
N ASP A 398 18.46 14.00 -5.03
CA ASP A 398 18.08 13.20 -3.87
C ASP A 398 16.76 12.51 -4.21
N ILE A 399 16.83 11.20 -4.44
CA ILE A 399 15.70 10.43 -4.90
C ILE A 399 15.18 9.50 -3.80
N LYS A 400 13.88 9.49 -3.62
CA LYS A 400 13.19 8.64 -2.65
C LYS A 400 12.16 7.76 -3.33
N GLU A 401 12.14 6.50 -2.93
CA GLU A 401 11.11 5.55 -3.34
C GLU A 401 9.99 5.51 -2.28
N ASP A 402 8.76 5.56 -2.73
CA ASP A 402 7.60 5.33 -1.87
C ASP A 402 6.56 4.45 -2.56
N ARG A 403 5.60 3.97 -1.80
CA ARG A 403 4.53 3.12 -2.31
C ARG A 403 3.17 3.78 -2.12
N MET A 404 2.48 4.03 -3.21
CA MET A 404 1.15 4.63 -3.23
C MET A 404 0.06 3.70 -2.69
N LYS A 405 -1.00 4.28 -2.11
CA LYS A 405 -2.25 3.58 -1.77
C LYS A 405 -3.32 3.82 -2.83
N ILE A 406 -3.11 3.30 -4.00
CA ILE A 406 -3.98 3.44 -5.17
C ILE A 406 -4.47 2.07 -5.66
N PRO A 407 -5.59 1.98 -6.41
CA PRO A 407 -6.14 0.74 -6.95
C PRO A 407 -5.35 0.22 -8.16
N SER A 408 -4.03 0.30 -8.12
CA SER A 408 -3.11 -0.19 -9.15
C SER A 408 -2.18 -1.27 -8.60
N THR A 409 -1.74 -2.19 -9.45
CA THR A 409 -0.69 -3.15 -9.11
C THR A 409 0.70 -2.52 -9.18
N LYS A 410 0.88 -1.52 -10.04
CA LYS A 410 2.10 -0.71 -10.23
C LYS A 410 1.96 0.60 -9.45
N ARG A 411 2.37 0.59 -8.20
CA ARG A 411 2.13 1.66 -7.23
C ARG A 411 3.39 2.15 -6.49
N VAL A 412 4.55 1.83 -7.03
CA VAL A 412 5.82 2.40 -6.54
C VAL A 412 6.07 3.69 -7.29
N CYS A 413 6.18 4.81 -6.56
CA CYS A 413 6.55 6.09 -7.11
C CYS A 413 7.97 6.48 -6.70
N LEU A 414 8.60 7.33 -7.50
CA LEU A 414 9.91 7.90 -7.26
C LEU A 414 9.78 9.42 -7.21
N VAL A 415 10.37 10.02 -6.18
CA VAL A 415 10.35 11.48 -5.94
C VAL A 415 11.78 11.97 -5.93
N GLY A 416 12.14 12.86 -6.85
CA GLY A 416 13.47 13.42 -6.96
C GLY A 416 13.48 14.92 -6.69
N HIS A 417 14.29 15.34 -5.72
CA HIS A 417 14.60 16.74 -5.46
C HIS A 417 16.03 17.03 -5.90
N HIS A 418 16.23 18.08 -6.70
CA HIS A 418 17.55 18.44 -7.20
C HIS A 418 18.46 18.92 -6.06
N GLN A 419 19.66 18.36 -5.94
CA GLN A 419 20.61 18.70 -4.87
C GLN A 419 21.97 19.17 -5.37
N ARG A 420 22.38 18.76 -6.55
CA ARG A 420 23.71 19.03 -7.11
C ARG A 420 23.60 19.46 -8.56
N PRO A 421 24.48 20.35 -9.03
CA PRO A 421 24.55 20.70 -10.45
C PRO A 421 24.73 19.45 -11.32
N ILE A 422 24.08 19.45 -12.47
CA ILE A 422 24.15 18.38 -13.44
C ILE A 422 25.50 18.37 -14.17
N ASN A 423 26.06 17.19 -14.38
CA ASN A 423 27.16 17.01 -15.31
C ASN A 423 26.58 16.65 -16.69
N LEU A 424 26.54 17.63 -17.59
CA LEU A 424 25.97 17.47 -18.92
C LEU A 424 26.71 16.44 -19.78
N GLU A 425 28.05 16.32 -19.66
CA GLU A 425 28.82 15.30 -20.38
C GLU A 425 28.44 13.89 -19.94
N GLN A 426 28.31 13.69 -18.64
CA GLN A 426 27.92 12.40 -18.09
C GLN A 426 26.47 12.03 -18.46
N LEU A 427 25.57 13.02 -18.48
CA LEU A 427 24.20 12.85 -18.94
C LEU A 427 24.15 12.45 -20.42
N GLU A 428 24.94 13.12 -21.26
CA GLU A 428 25.04 12.83 -22.69
C GLU A 428 25.53 11.39 -22.94
N ILE A 429 26.56 10.95 -22.22
CA ILE A 429 27.08 9.58 -22.28
C ILE A 429 25.98 8.59 -21.86
N LEU A 430 25.27 8.89 -20.79
CA LEU A 430 24.20 8.01 -20.25
C LEU A 430 23.07 7.84 -21.28
N VAL A 431 22.56 8.93 -21.84
CA VAL A 431 21.48 8.90 -22.82
C VAL A 431 21.93 8.22 -24.13
N LYS A 432 23.14 8.52 -24.59
CA LYS A 432 23.72 7.90 -25.81
C LYS A 432 24.14 6.44 -25.63
N SER A 433 24.23 5.93 -24.41
CA SER A 433 24.50 4.50 -24.16
C SER A 433 23.42 3.58 -24.75
N ASP A 434 22.23 4.12 -24.93
CA ASP A 434 21.15 3.44 -25.64
C ASP A 434 21.33 3.62 -27.16
N LYS A 435 21.67 2.54 -27.86
CA LYS A 435 22.08 2.57 -29.29
C LYS A 435 20.94 2.91 -30.26
N LYS A 436 19.70 3.02 -29.78
CA LYS A 436 18.51 3.27 -30.60
C LYS A 436 17.97 4.67 -30.36
N THR A 437 17.34 5.24 -31.37
CA THR A 437 16.62 6.52 -31.26
C THR A 437 15.27 6.31 -30.59
N PHE A 438 14.86 7.25 -29.75
CA PHE A 438 13.51 7.26 -29.17
C PHE A 438 12.45 7.31 -30.27
N VAL A 439 11.45 6.44 -30.18
CA VAL A 439 10.31 6.42 -31.08
C VAL A 439 9.04 6.60 -30.26
N PRO A 440 8.28 7.69 -30.46
CA PRO A 440 7.03 7.91 -29.74
C PRO A 440 5.97 6.88 -30.15
N ARG A 441 5.00 6.65 -29.28
CA ARG A 441 3.86 5.79 -29.56
C ARG A 441 3.03 6.27 -30.74
N GLN A 442 2.27 5.35 -31.31
CA GLN A 442 1.28 5.69 -32.32
C GLN A 442 0.08 6.38 -31.65
N LYS A 443 -0.52 7.37 -32.36
CA LYS A 443 -1.71 8.09 -31.86
C LYS A 443 -2.92 7.20 -31.63
N ILE A 444 -3.05 6.10 -32.37
CA ILE A 444 -4.19 5.18 -32.29
C ILE A 444 -3.84 4.03 -31.37
N GLU A 445 -4.46 4.00 -30.21
CA GLU A 445 -4.36 2.91 -29.26
C GLU A 445 -5.76 2.39 -28.93
N LYS A 446 -5.96 1.07 -29.02
CA LYS A 446 -7.24 0.46 -28.65
C LYS A 446 -7.32 0.30 -27.13
N VAL A 447 -8.11 1.13 -26.48
CA VAL A 447 -8.39 0.98 -25.03
C VAL A 447 -9.33 -0.20 -24.83
N ARG A 448 -8.94 -1.14 -23.96
CA ARG A 448 -9.71 -2.32 -23.59
C ARG A 448 -10.38 -2.10 -22.24
N ASN A 449 -11.65 -2.45 -22.15
CA ASN A 449 -12.42 -2.31 -20.90
C ASN A 449 -13.32 -3.53 -20.67
N CYS A 450 -12.86 -4.42 -19.78
CA CYS A 450 -13.60 -5.65 -19.46
C CYS A 450 -14.95 -5.37 -18.76
N THR A 451 -15.16 -4.17 -18.18
CA THR A 451 -16.46 -3.81 -17.56
C THR A 451 -17.57 -3.60 -18.59
N LYS A 452 -17.23 -3.46 -19.88
CA LYS A 452 -18.21 -3.39 -20.98
C LYS A 452 -18.75 -4.75 -21.43
N LEU A 453 -18.18 -5.83 -20.94
CA LEU A 453 -18.72 -7.16 -21.21
C LEU A 453 -20.08 -7.32 -20.57
N ASP A 454 -21.00 -7.92 -21.31
CA ASP A 454 -22.32 -8.28 -20.78
C ASP A 454 -22.17 -9.23 -19.57
N LYS A 455 -22.90 -8.97 -18.48
CA LYS A 455 -22.83 -9.78 -17.26
C LYS A 455 -23.27 -11.22 -17.48
N HIS A 456 -24.32 -11.44 -18.30
CA HIS A 456 -24.79 -12.79 -18.58
C HIS A 456 -23.75 -13.57 -19.39
N PHE A 457 -23.11 -12.90 -20.35
CA PHE A 457 -22.00 -13.48 -21.11
C PHE A 457 -20.84 -13.87 -20.19
N THR A 458 -20.44 -12.98 -19.28
CA THR A 458 -19.36 -13.26 -18.31
C THR A 458 -19.71 -14.41 -17.38
N VAL A 459 -20.92 -14.44 -16.82
CA VAL A 459 -21.41 -15.49 -15.94
C VAL A 459 -21.44 -16.83 -16.70
N SER A 460 -21.95 -16.85 -17.94
CA SER A 460 -22.02 -18.08 -18.74
C SER A 460 -20.64 -18.70 -19.01
N ILE A 461 -19.61 -17.88 -19.19
CA ILE A 461 -18.23 -18.37 -19.32
C ILE A 461 -17.73 -18.95 -18.00
N VAL A 462 -17.94 -18.22 -16.90
CA VAL A 462 -17.51 -18.67 -15.56
C VAL A 462 -18.17 -20.00 -15.21
N ASP A 463 -19.48 -20.11 -15.41
CA ASP A 463 -20.23 -21.33 -15.09
C ASP A 463 -19.72 -22.54 -15.88
N LYS A 464 -19.49 -22.37 -17.18
CA LYS A 464 -18.90 -23.44 -18.02
C LYS A 464 -17.51 -23.85 -17.53
N VAL A 465 -16.65 -22.88 -17.22
CA VAL A 465 -15.30 -23.18 -16.74
C VAL A 465 -15.34 -23.89 -15.40
N VAL A 466 -16.19 -23.43 -14.47
CA VAL A 466 -16.38 -24.08 -13.17
C VAL A 466 -16.92 -25.51 -13.33
N GLU A 467 -17.90 -25.70 -14.20
CA GLU A 467 -18.43 -27.03 -14.52
C GLU A 467 -17.33 -27.95 -15.01
N TRP A 468 -16.52 -27.52 -15.95
CA TRP A 468 -15.40 -28.32 -16.46
C TRP A 468 -14.33 -28.61 -15.40
N CYS A 469 -14.02 -27.65 -14.56
CA CYS A 469 -13.06 -27.85 -13.46
C CYS A 469 -13.58 -28.84 -12.41
N LEU A 470 -14.90 -28.92 -12.22
CA LEU A 470 -15.53 -29.83 -11.26
C LEU A 470 -15.95 -31.18 -11.85
N TRP A 471 -15.90 -31.32 -13.19
CA TRP A 471 -16.29 -32.55 -13.88
C TRP A 471 -15.42 -33.75 -13.49
N GLU A 472 -14.11 -33.55 -13.42
CA GLU A 472 -13.20 -34.57 -12.90
C GLU A 472 -13.21 -34.52 -11.37
N LYS A 473 -13.79 -35.59 -10.76
CA LYS A 473 -13.87 -35.70 -9.31
C LYS A 473 -12.49 -36.01 -8.72
N ASN A 474 -11.82 -34.99 -8.25
CA ASN A 474 -10.62 -35.13 -7.43
C ASN A 474 -11.00 -34.94 -5.96
N VAL A 475 -11.43 -36.05 -5.33
CA VAL A 475 -11.92 -36.03 -3.96
C VAL A 475 -10.74 -36.02 -3.00
N VAL A 476 -10.63 -34.96 -2.20
CA VAL A 476 -9.68 -34.83 -1.11
C VAL A 476 -10.42 -34.80 0.21
N GLU A 477 -9.87 -35.43 1.22
CA GLU A 477 -10.41 -35.41 2.57
C GLU A 477 -9.76 -34.28 3.38
N VAL A 478 -10.58 -33.37 3.89
CA VAL A 478 -10.15 -32.27 4.77
C VAL A 478 -11.06 -32.26 5.99
N ASN A 479 -10.52 -32.45 7.18
CA ASN A 479 -11.26 -32.48 8.45
C ASN A 479 -12.44 -33.43 8.44
N GLN A 480 -12.24 -34.67 7.96
CA GLN A 480 -13.26 -35.72 7.83
C GLN A 480 -14.42 -35.38 6.87
N VAL A 481 -14.27 -34.35 6.05
CA VAL A 481 -15.23 -33.99 5.02
C VAL A 481 -14.59 -34.21 3.64
N HIS A 482 -15.33 -34.92 2.78
CA HIS A 482 -14.89 -35.15 1.40
C HIS A 482 -15.22 -33.94 0.54
N TRP A 483 -14.18 -33.35 -0.06
CA TRP A 483 -14.28 -32.21 -0.96
C TRP A 483 -13.86 -32.61 -2.38
N ASN A 484 -14.61 -32.14 -3.37
CA ASN A 484 -14.13 -32.17 -4.75
C ASN A 484 -13.22 -30.94 -4.99
N SER A 485 -11.93 -31.16 -5.06
CA SER A 485 -10.94 -30.07 -5.32
C SER A 485 -10.92 -29.64 -6.79
N GLY A 486 -11.65 -30.33 -7.65
CA GLY A 486 -11.67 -30.07 -9.09
C GLY A 486 -10.37 -30.48 -9.79
N CYS A 487 -10.25 -30.12 -11.06
CA CYS A 487 -9.04 -30.32 -11.86
C CYS A 487 -8.33 -29.00 -12.18
N VAL A 488 -7.09 -29.08 -12.63
CA VAL A 488 -6.31 -27.96 -13.15
C VAL A 488 -6.40 -27.97 -14.67
N LEU A 489 -7.04 -26.95 -15.25
CA LEU A 489 -7.12 -26.79 -16.70
C LEU A 489 -6.17 -25.68 -17.16
N PRO A 490 -5.24 -25.95 -18.08
CA PRO A 490 -4.45 -24.91 -18.71
C PRO A 490 -5.34 -23.90 -19.44
N LEU A 491 -4.98 -22.60 -19.36
CA LEU A 491 -5.76 -21.53 -19.98
C LEU A 491 -5.99 -21.73 -21.48
N GLY A 492 -5.00 -22.28 -22.20
CA GLY A 492 -5.11 -22.61 -23.62
C GLY A 492 -6.21 -23.64 -23.92
N ASP A 493 -6.35 -24.66 -23.06
CA ASP A 493 -7.37 -25.70 -23.20
C ASP A 493 -8.77 -25.13 -22.86
N ILE A 494 -8.88 -24.24 -21.88
CA ILE A 494 -10.13 -23.52 -21.59
C ILE A 494 -10.56 -22.71 -22.81
N VAL A 495 -9.66 -21.95 -23.43
CA VAL A 495 -9.95 -21.16 -24.64
C VAL A 495 -10.45 -22.06 -25.77
N LYS A 496 -9.78 -23.18 -26.00
CA LYS A 496 -10.16 -24.15 -27.02
C LYS A 496 -11.56 -24.75 -26.77
N LYS A 497 -11.81 -25.21 -25.53
CA LYS A 497 -13.12 -25.72 -25.10
C LYS A 497 -14.24 -24.69 -25.24
N LEU A 498 -14.00 -23.44 -24.92
CA LEU A 498 -14.98 -22.37 -25.10
C LEU A 498 -15.35 -22.17 -26.57
N GLN A 499 -14.35 -22.18 -27.46
CA GLN A 499 -14.55 -22.08 -28.92
C GLN A 499 -15.33 -23.27 -29.46
N GLU A 500 -14.98 -24.50 -29.08
CA GLU A 500 -15.67 -25.73 -29.45
C GLU A 500 -17.13 -25.75 -28.96
N ASN A 501 -17.43 -25.08 -27.83
CA ASN A 501 -18.79 -24.93 -27.31
C ASN A 501 -19.50 -23.67 -27.82
N GLY A 502 -19.05 -23.10 -28.93
CA GLY A 502 -19.73 -22.02 -29.64
C GLY A 502 -19.69 -20.66 -28.95
N VAL A 503 -18.79 -20.44 -28.00
CA VAL A 503 -18.66 -19.13 -27.34
C VAL A 503 -17.95 -18.17 -28.29
N ASP A 504 -18.58 -17.05 -28.57
CA ASP A 504 -17.95 -15.98 -29.37
C ASP A 504 -16.84 -15.27 -28.60
N MET A 505 -15.61 -15.60 -28.92
CA MET A 505 -14.42 -15.02 -28.30
C MET A 505 -14.08 -13.63 -28.84
N SER A 506 -14.83 -13.11 -29.83
CA SER A 506 -14.55 -11.79 -30.43
C SER A 506 -14.70 -10.67 -29.43
N GLN A 507 -15.74 -10.71 -28.59
CA GLN A 507 -15.96 -9.73 -27.52
C GLN A 507 -14.84 -9.74 -26.48
N LEU A 508 -14.41 -10.93 -26.05
CA LEU A 508 -13.28 -11.06 -25.11
C LEU A 508 -11.98 -10.50 -25.72
N LYS A 509 -11.70 -10.79 -26.99
CA LYS A 509 -10.54 -10.22 -27.68
C LYS A 509 -10.66 -8.71 -27.83
N GLN A 510 -11.85 -8.23 -28.07
CA GLN A 510 -12.13 -6.80 -28.27
C GLN A 510 -11.95 -6.00 -26.97
N GLU A 511 -12.54 -6.43 -25.87
CA GLU A 511 -12.63 -5.66 -24.64
C GLU A 511 -11.56 -6.03 -23.60
N CYS A 512 -11.12 -7.29 -23.58
CA CYS A 512 -10.16 -7.79 -22.58
C CYS A 512 -8.79 -8.21 -23.18
N GLY A 513 -8.69 -8.37 -24.50
CA GLY A 513 -7.51 -8.90 -25.15
C GLY A 513 -7.41 -10.43 -25.15
N GLY A 514 -8.45 -11.10 -24.70
CA GLY A 514 -8.57 -12.53 -24.54
C GLY A 514 -9.06 -12.92 -23.16
N LEU A 515 -9.02 -14.20 -22.88
CA LEU A 515 -9.30 -14.74 -21.54
C LEU A 515 -8.05 -14.52 -20.67
N GLN A 516 -8.21 -13.86 -19.51
CA GLN A 516 -7.15 -13.64 -18.50
C GLN A 516 -7.52 -14.31 -17.20
#